data_9390b6c84989ddccc16bd5dd41846121
#
_entry.id   9390b6c84989ddccc16bd5dd41846121
#
_cell.length_a   1.000
_cell.length_b   1.000
_cell.length_c   1.000
_cell.angle_alpha   90.00
_cell.angle_beta   90.00
_cell.angle_gamma   90.00
#
_symmetry.space_group_name_H-M   'P 1'
#
loop_
_entity.id
_entity.type
_entity.pdbx_description
1 polymer ?
#
loop_
_entity_poly.entity_id
_entity_poly.type
_entity_poly.pdbx_seq_one_letter_code
_entity_poly.pdbx_strand_id
1 'polypeptide(L)'
;MNTSSAAGLLTQIGSAGYSVTKAAAVSFAEWIKITYGNKGIGVSCLCPQAVRTAMTAQGAGVAGVDGMIEADEAAADVLDAIENERFLVTPHAEVLEYVSRKGNDRDRWITGMQRLQERFEDWKPGDS
;
A
#
# COMPACT_ATOMS: atom_id res chain seq x y z
N MET A 1 -10.56 5.54 -10.27
CA MET A 1 -9.78 4.83 -9.25
C MET A 1 -8.37 4.58 -9.75
N ASN A 2 -7.39 4.70 -8.88
CA ASN A 2 -6.00 4.33 -9.15
C ASN A 2 -5.58 3.22 -8.19
N THR A 3 -4.77 2.29 -8.67
CA THR A 3 -4.28 1.17 -7.85
C THR A 3 -2.77 1.32 -7.63
N SER A 4 -2.39 1.34 -6.36
CA SER A 4 -1.01 1.35 -5.94
C SER A 4 -0.76 0.15 -5.00
N SER A 5 -0.14 0.38 -3.89
CA SER A 5 0.20 -0.63 -2.88
C SER A 5 0.51 0.07 -1.57
N ALA A 6 0.39 -0.63 -0.47
CA ALA A 6 0.93 -0.16 0.81
C ALA A 6 2.43 0.16 0.70
N ALA A 7 3.15 -0.52 -0.19
CA ALA A 7 4.55 -0.21 -0.48
C ALA A 7 4.76 1.22 -0.97
N GLY A 8 3.76 1.83 -1.61
CA GLY A 8 3.81 3.23 -2.03
C GLY A 8 3.71 4.21 -0.86
N LEU A 9 3.17 3.78 0.26
CA LEU A 9 3.04 4.58 1.48
C LEU A 9 4.17 4.29 2.49
N LEU A 10 4.61 3.03 2.55
CA LEU A 10 5.46 2.53 3.64
C LEU A 10 6.88 2.17 3.21
N THR A 11 7.13 2.02 1.92
CA THR A 11 8.38 1.49 1.36
C THR A 11 8.56 0.00 1.70
N GLN A 12 8.52 -0.85 0.70
CA GLN A 12 8.70 -2.29 0.88
C GLN A 12 10.18 -2.65 0.85
N ILE A 13 10.65 -3.40 1.83
CA ILE A 13 11.98 -3.96 1.82
C ILE A 13 12.12 -4.95 0.66
N GLY A 14 13.35 -5.13 0.17
CA GLY A 14 13.65 -6.13 -0.86
C GLY A 14 13.35 -5.69 -2.29
N SER A 15 12.71 -4.54 -2.52
CA SER A 15 12.38 -4.08 -3.87
C SER A 15 12.27 -2.56 -3.95
N ALA A 16 13.39 -1.92 -4.30
CA ALA A 16 13.43 -0.47 -4.47
C ALA A 16 12.56 -0.01 -5.63
N GLY A 17 12.64 -0.68 -6.78
CA GLY A 17 11.86 -0.30 -7.97
C GLY A 17 10.35 -0.36 -7.72
N TYR A 18 9.88 -1.40 -7.07
CA TYR A 18 8.47 -1.55 -6.71
C TYR A 18 8.02 -0.42 -5.78
N SER A 19 8.78 -0.15 -4.71
CA SER A 19 8.44 0.91 -3.76
C SER A 19 8.41 2.29 -4.42
N VAL A 20 9.39 2.60 -5.25
CA VAL A 20 9.47 3.90 -5.94
C VAL A 20 8.32 4.08 -6.92
N THR A 21 8.01 3.07 -7.74
CA THR A 21 6.92 3.18 -8.72
C THR A 21 5.56 3.26 -8.04
N LYS A 22 5.36 2.54 -6.95
CA LYS A 22 4.09 2.60 -6.21
C LYS A 22 3.93 3.92 -5.46
N ALA A 23 5.00 4.49 -4.94
CA ALA A 23 4.98 5.84 -4.35
C ALA A 23 4.66 6.90 -5.41
N ALA A 24 5.22 6.76 -6.61
CA ALA A 24 4.89 7.64 -7.73
C ALA A 24 3.40 7.56 -8.10
N ALA A 25 2.81 6.37 -8.09
CA ALA A 25 1.39 6.18 -8.38
C ALA A 25 0.50 6.89 -7.34
N VAL A 26 0.85 6.81 -6.05
CA VAL A 26 0.13 7.52 -4.99
C VAL A 26 0.23 9.03 -5.19
N SER A 27 1.44 9.53 -5.41
CA SER A 27 1.68 10.96 -5.62
C SER A 27 0.92 11.49 -6.81
N PHE A 28 0.89 10.75 -7.92
CA PHE A 28 0.14 11.13 -9.11
C PHE A 28 -1.37 11.18 -8.84
N ALA A 29 -1.93 10.21 -8.12
CA ALA A 29 -3.33 10.20 -7.74
C ALA A 29 -3.68 11.42 -6.86
N GLU A 30 -2.83 11.75 -5.91
CA GLU A 30 -2.99 12.95 -5.07
C GLU A 30 -2.98 14.21 -5.93
N TRP A 31 -2.05 14.29 -6.89
CA TRP A 31 -1.94 15.44 -7.79
C TRP A 31 -3.23 15.62 -8.61
N ILE A 32 -3.80 14.53 -9.14
CA ILE A 32 -5.06 14.59 -9.88
C ILE A 32 -6.18 15.11 -8.98
N LYS A 33 -6.28 14.60 -7.76
CA LYS A 33 -7.32 15.03 -6.83
C LYS A 33 -7.17 16.50 -6.44
N ILE A 34 -5.95 16.93 -6.18
CA ILE A 34 -5.65 18.33 -5.83
C ILE A 34 -6.01 19.26 -7.00
N THR A 35 -5.65 18.86 -8.22
CA THR A 35 -5.81 19.70 -9.41
C THR A 35 -7.26 19.74 -9.92
N TYR A 36 -7.94 18.61 -9.91
CA TYR A 36 -9.24 18.47 -10.58
C TYR A 36 -10.40 18.11 -9.63
N GLY A 37 -10.13 17.89 -8.35
CA GLY A 37 -11.16 17.49 -7.41
C GLY A 37 -12.33 18.47 -7.32
N ASN A 38 -12.03 19.77 -7.36
CA ASN A 38 -13.06 20.82 -7.34
C ASN A 38 -13.76 21.00 -8.69
N LYS A 39 -13.36 20.26 -9.71
CA LYS A 39 -13.96 20.28 -11.04
C LYS A 39 -14.81 19.05 -11.33
N GLY A 40 -15.20 18.33 -10.28
CA GLY A 40 -16.08 17.18 -10.39
C GLY A 40 -15.40 15.84 -10.64
N ILE A 41 -14.07 15.77 -10.54
CA ILE A 41 -13.34 14.52 -10.72
C ILE A 41 -13.15 13.84 -9.36
N GLY A 42 -13.76 12.66 -9.19
CA GLY A 42 -13.56 11.82 -8.02
C GLY A 42 -12.31 10.95 -8.17
N VAL A 43 -11.48 10.90 -7.13
CA VAL A 43 -10.25 10.11 -7.14
C VAL A 43 -10.17 9.26 -5.88
N SER A 44 -9.95 7.96 -6.05
CA SER A 44 -9.65 7.02 -4.96
C SER A 44 -8.40 6.23 -5.32
N CYS A 45 -7.55 5.99 -4.35
CA CYS A 45 -6.29 5.27 -4.52
C CYS A 45 -6.27 4.04 -3.61
N LEU A 46 -6.26 2.86 -4.22
CA LEU A 46 -6.20 1.59 -3.51
C LEU A 46 -4.75 1.25 -3.17
N CYS A 47 -4.49 1.07 -1.89
CA CYS A 47 -3.15 0.75 -1.36
C CYS A 47 -3.21 -0.49 -0.47
N PRO A 48 -3.38 -1.68 -1.04
CA PRO A 48 -3.44 -2.92 -0.26
C PRO A 48 -2.05 -3.42 0.11
N GLN A 49 -2.00 -4.25 1.14
CA GLN A 49 -0.89 -5.19 1.34
C GLN A 49 -1.16 -6.44 0.50
N ALA A 50 -1.07 -7.64 1.08
CA ALA A 50 -1.29 -8.86 0.31
C ALA A 50 -2.79 -9.10 0.03
N VAL A 51 -3.12 -9.32 -1.23
CA VAL A 51 -4.45 -9.74 -1.68
C VAL A 51 -4.30 -11.09 -2.37
N ARG A 52 -5.22 -12.01 -2.10
CA ARG A 52 -5.19 -13.35 -2.69
C ARG A 52 -5.54 -13.28 -4.17
N THR A 53 -4.53 -13.49 -5.01
CA THR A 53 -4.63 -13.50 -6.48
C THR A 53 -3.65 -14.54 -7.02
N ALA A 54 -3.63 -14.75 -8.33
CA ALA A 54 -2.66 -15.63 -8.97
C ALA A 54 -1.21 -15.16 -8.69
N MET A 55 -0.98 -13.86 -8.59
CA MET A 55 0.33 -13.28 -8.31
C MET A 55 0.84 -13.66 -6.91
N THR A 56 -0.04 -13.83 -5.92
CA THR A 56 0.30 -14.15 -4.53
C THR A 56 0.01 -15.59 -4.15
N ALA A 57 -0.32 -16.45 -5.11
CA ALA A 57 -0.71 -17.84 -4.85
C ALA A 57 0.41 -18.65 -4.18
N GLN A 58 1.68 -18.29 -4.39
CA GLN A 58 2.85 -18.95 -3.81
C GLN A 58 3.38 -18.26 -2.55
N GLY A 59 2.60 -17.33 -2.01
CA GLY A 59 2.98 -16.56 -0.84
C GLY A 59 3.26 -15.11 -1.17
N ALA A 60 3.28 -14.28 -0.14
CA ALA A 60 3.37 -12.84 -0.27
C ALA A 60 4.65 -12.23 0.31
N GLY A 61 5.55 -13.05 0.88
CA GLY A 61 6.77 -12.55 1.53
C GLY A 61 6.45 -11.53 2.61
N VAL A 62 7.20 -10.43 2.64
CA VAL A 62 7.01 -9.36 3.63
C VAL A 62 5.63 -8.69 3.51
N ALA A 63 5.05 -8.66 2.31
CA ALA A 63 3.72 -8.07 2.11
C ALA A 63 2.61 -8.84 2.83
N GLY A 64 2.84 -10.11 3.20
CA GLY A 64 1.89 -10.95 3.91
C GLY A 64 1.98 -10.87 5.44
N VAL A 65 2.79 -9.97 6.01
CA VAL A 65 3.02 -9.87 7.46
C VAL A 65 1.71 -9.68 8.24
N ASP A 66 0.79 -8.88 7.73
CA ASP A 66 -0.51 -8.61 8.38
C ASP A 66 -1.64 -9.50 7.84
N GLY A 67 -1.28 -10.58 7.15
CA GLY A 67 -2.24 -11.50 6.55
C GLY A 67 -2.60 -11.13 5.12
N MET A 68 -3.35 -12.02 4.49
CA MET A 68 -3.78 -11.88 3.10
C MET A 68 -5.30 -11.79 3.07
N ILE A 69 -5.84 -10.82 2.34
CA ILE A 69 -7.29 -10.68 2.16
C ILE A 69 -7.72 -11.21 0.81
N GLU A 70 -9.02 -11.49 0.67
CA GLU A 70 -9.59 -11.91 -0.60
C GLU A 70 -9.81 -10.70 -1.52
N ALA A 71 -9.79 -10.95 -2.83
CA ALA A 71 -9.92 -9.88 -3.83
C ALA A 71 -11.27 -9.16 -3.74
N ASP A 72 -12.35 -9.88 -3.44
CA ASP A 72 -13.68 -9.29 -3.30
C ASP A 72 -13.82 -8.42 -2.04
N GLU A 73 -13.06 -8.69 -0.97
CA GLU A 73 -13.00 -7.81 0.20
C GLU A 73 -12.35 -6.47 -0.17
N ALA A 74 -11.25 -6.53 -0.92
CA ALA A 74 -10.58 -5.31 -1.41
C ALA A 74 -11.48 -4.52 -2.35
N ALA A 75 -12.19 -5.22 -3.26
CA ALA A 75 -13.12 -4.59 -4.19
C ALA A 75 -14.29 -3.91 -3.47
N ALA A 76 -14.82 -4.53 -2.41
CA ALA A 76 -15.90 -3.95 -1.61
C ALA A 76 -15.45 -2.64 -0.94
N ASP A 77 -14.24 -2.61 -0.42
CA ASP A 77 -13.65 -1.41 0.17
C ASP A 77 -13.50 -0.28 -0.85
N VAL A 78 -13.10 -0.61 -2.07
CA VAL A 78 -12.99 0.36 -3.17
C VAL A 78 -14.36 0.96 -3.51
N LEU A 79 -15.38 0.12 -3.64
CA LEU A 79 -16.74 0.58 -3.94
C LEU A 79 -17.26 1.52 -2.85
N ASP A 80 -17.06 1.16 -1.59
CA ASP A 80 -17.41 2.01 -0.45
C ASP A 80 -16.67 3.35 -0.49
N ALA A 81 -15.39 3.32 -0.80
CA ALA A 81 -14.58 4.54 -0.88
C ALA A 81 -15.04 5.46 -2.00
N ILE A 82 -15.39 4.90 -3.16
CA ILE A 82 -15.90 5.68 -4.29
C ILE A 82 -17.25 6.32 -3.92
N GLU A 83 -18.15 5.55 -3.33
CA GLU A 83 -19.46 6.02 -2.91
C GLU A 83 -19.37 7.15 -1.89
N ASN A 84 -18.43 7.07 -0.95
CA ASN A 84 -18.23 8.06 0.11
C ASN A 84 -17.17 9.10 -0.24
N GLU A 85 -16.69 9.14 -1.46
CA GLU A 85 -15.68 10.09 -1.95
C GLU A 85 -14.39 10.09 -1.10
N ARG A 86 -14.00 8.92 -0.59
CA ARG A 86 -12.78 8.75 0.20
C ARG A 86 -11.60 8.51 -0.73
N PHE A 87 -10.51 9.23 -0.51
CA PHE A 87 -9.31 9.11 -1.36
C PHE A 87 -8.53 7.84 -1.09
N LEU A 88 -8.07 7.63 0.14
CA LEU A 88 -7.17 6.53 0.47
C LEU A 88 -7.98 5.29 0.83
N VAL A 89 -7.72 4.20 0.12
CA VAL A 89 -8.37 2.91 0.35
C VAL A 89 -7.32 1.93 0.83
N THR A 90 -7.36 1.59 2.12
CA THR A 90 -6.42 0.68 2.77
C THR A 90 -7.21 -0.49 3.37
N PRO A 91 -7.41 -1.57 2.58
CA PRO A 91 -8.20 -2.71 3.07
C PRO A 91 -7.59 -3.40 4.29
N HIS A 92 -6.27 -3.27 4.46
CA HIS A 92 -5.58 -3.71 5.67
C HIS A 92 -5.56 -2.55 6.67
N ALA A 93 -6.30 -2.67 7.77
CA ALA A 93 -6.45 -1.60 8.76
C ALA A 93 -5.11 -1.14 9.36
N GLU A 94 -4.16 -2.04 9.46
CA GLU A 94 -2.83 -1.79 10.02
C GLU A 94 -2.03 -0.74 9.23
N VAL A 95 -2.32 -0.60 7.93
CA VAL A 95 -1.56 0.32 7.06
C VAL A 95 -1.69 1.76 7.53
N LEU A 96 -2.87 2.21 7.92
CA LEU A 96 -3.06 3.58 8.41
C LEU A 96 -2.30 3.84 9.70
N GLU A 97 -2.22 2.85 10.58
CA GLU A 97 -1.41 2.95 11.79
C GLU A 97 0.07 3.09 11.47
N TYR A 98 0.56 2.31 10.51
CA TYR A 98 1.95 2.38 10.07
C TYR A 98 2.26 3.72 9.41
N VAL A 99 1.37 4.25 8.59
CA VAL A 99 1.53 5.58 7.99
C VAL A 99 1.64 6.66 9.07
N SER A 100 0.82 6.56 10.11
CA SER A 100 0.86 7.49 11.24
C SER A 100 2.20 7.41 11.98
N ARG A 101 2.69 6.21 12.27
CA ARG A 101 3.99 6.01 12.92
C ARG A 101 5.12 6.58 12.09
N LYS A 102 5.10 6.34 10.78
CA LYS A 102 6.09 6.86 9.85
C LYS A 102 6.10 8.38 9.82
N GLY A 103 4.94 9.01 9.88
CA GLY A 103 4.81 10.46 9.89
C GLY A 103 5.22 11.10 11.21
N ASN A 104 5.00 10.41 12.33
CA ASN A 104 5.30 10.94 13.66
C ASN A 104 6.81 10.95 13.98
N ASP A 105 7.52 9.91 13.58
CA ASP A 105 8.96 9.79 13.84
C ASP A 105 9.60 8.96 12.72
N ARG A 106 10.11 9.65 11.73
CA ARG A 106 10.67 9.02 10.53
C ARG A 106 11.91 8.19 10.86
N ASP A 107 12.77 8.68 11.72
CA ASP A 107 14.01 7.97 12.08
C ASP A 107 13.70 6.68 12.84
N ARG A 108 12.76 6.74 13.75
CA ARG A 108 12.30 5.54 14.49
C ARG A 108 11.66 4.53 13.53
N TRP A 109 10.88 5.00 12.57
CA TRP A 109 10.28 4.14 11.55
C TRP A 109 11.35 3.43 10.72
N ILE A 110 12.35 4.18 10.25
CA ILE A 110 13.44 3.62 9.45
C ILE A 110 14.22 2.57 10.25
N THR A 111 14.52 2.84 11.52
CA THR A 111 15.19 1.88 12.40
C THR A 111 14.38 0.59 12.53
N GLY A 112 13.07 0.68 12.69
CA GLY A 112 12.18 -0.49 12.69
C GLY A 112 12.21 -1.26 11.38
N MET A 113 12.23 -0.55 10.25
CA MET A 113 12.32 -1.17 8.93
C MET A 113 13.67 -1.86 8.71
N GLN A 114 14.74 -1.31 9.27
CA GLN A 114 16.05 -1.97 9.24
C GLN A 114 16.02 -3.32 9.97
N ARG A 115 15.35 -3.38 11.11
CA ARG A 115 15.16 -4.66 11.84
C ARG A 115 14.32 -5.65 11.03
N LEU A 116 13.29 -5.17 10.35
CA LEU A 116 12.47 -6.00 9.48
C LEU A 116 13.31 -6.54 8.32
N GLN A 117 14.16 -5.69 7.73
CA GLN A 117 15.07 -6.10 6.66
C GLN A 117 15.98 -7.25 7.11
N GLU A 118 16.52 -7.19 8.32
CA GLU A 118 17.36 -8.27 8.86
C GLU A 118 16.60 -9.59 8.98
N ARG A 119 15.33 -9.54 9.35
CA ARG A 119 14.48 -10.74 9.47
C ARG A 119 14.21 -11.39 8.10
N PHE A 120 14.24 -10.62 7.02
CA PHE A 120 13.97 -11.07 5.65
C PHE A 120 15.21 -10.92 4.75
N GLU A 121 16.39 -10.97 5.33
CA GLU A 121 17.65 -10.67 4.61
C GLU A 121 17.83 -11.52 3.36
N ASP A 122 17.44 -12.80 3.41
CA ASP A 122 17.57 -13.73 2.30
C ASP A 122 16.33 -13.75 1.39
N TRP A 123 15.30 -12.96 1.70
CA TRP A 123 14.07 -12.92 0.89
C TRP A 123 14.33 -12.18 -0.41
N LYS A 124 13.80 -12.75 -1.52
CA LYS A 124 13.85 -12.12 -2.85
C LYS A 124 12.44 -12.02 -3.41
N PRO A 125 12.16 -11.00 -4.25
CA PRO A 125 10.87 -10.92 -4.92
C PRO A 125 10.55 -12.22 -5.67
N GLY A 126 9.36 -12.78 -5.43
CA GLY A 126 8.94 -14.04 -6.01
C GLY A 126 9.13 -15.25 -5.11
N ASP A 127 9.89 -15.14 -4.02
CA ASP A 127 10.01 -16.20 -3.03
C ASP A 127 8.74 -16.26 -2.18
N SER A 128 8.35 -17.43 -1.75
CA SER A 128 7.16 -17.65 -0.93
C SER A 128 7.48 -17.80 0.52
#